data_8cd2730f041ed0080f713d07a3de85de
#
_entry.id   8cd2730f041ed0080f713d07a3de85de
#
_cell.length_a   1.000
_cell.length_b   1.000
_cell.length_c   1.000
_cell.angle_alpha   90.00
_cell.angle_beta   90.00
_cell.angle_gamma   90.00
#
_symmetry.space_group_name_H-M   'P 1'
#
loop_
_entity.id
_entity.type
_entity.pdbx_description
1 polymer ?
#
loop_
_entity_poly.entity_id
_entity_poly.type
_entity_poly.pdbx_seq_one_letter_code
_entity_poly.pdbx_strand_id
1 'polypeptide(L)'
;MSALRQVLRGYVAMRRGLGYKFVHQEHRLAGFITFMEQRDAAVITTKLALEWATQPPGRHASWAIRLTDVRGFARHLHSLEPRTEVPPTGMIPYRGRIRPYLYTDTEIQTLLTAALALPPERALRRWTYHCLFGLLAVTGLRISEALALRCEDVDLEMGSLTVRDTKFGKSRWVPLHPSTRRVLSDYARRRDGHLGTPRSPYFLVAERGGRLLPQYVYRVFWRLSRETGLRGASAHEGPRL
;
A
#
# COMPACT_ATOMS: atom_id res chain seq x y z
N MET A 1 -32.98 -9.00 6.79
CA MET A 1 -31.70 -8.95 6.04
C MET A 1 -32.05 -9.15 4.57
N SER A 2 -31.64 -8.24 3.67
CA SER A 2 -32.09 -8.31 2.28
C SER A 2 -31.48 -9.52 1.53
N ALA A 3 -32.18 -10.01 0.51
CA ALA A 3 -31.69 -11.10 -0.36
C ALA A 3 -30.32 -10.72 -0.99
N LEU A 4 -30.14 -9.46 -1.41
CA LEU A 4 -28.88 -8.97 -1.97
C LEU A 4 -27.71 -9.06 -0.97
N ARG A 5 -27.93 -8.80 0.33
CA ARG A 5 -26.88 -8.97 1.35
C ARG A 5 -26.47 -10.43 1.54
N GLN A 6 -27.43 -11.35 1.41
CA GLN A 6 -27.14 -12.79 1.50
C GLN A 6 -26.29 -13.24 0.30
N VAL A 7 -26.65 -12.82 -0.91
CA VAL A 7 -25.88 -13.11 -2.13
C VAL A 7 -24.47 -12.50 -2.06
N LEU A 8 -24.36 -11.26 -1.58
CA LEU A 8 -23.04 -10.63 -1.39
C LEU A 8 -22.15 -11.44 -0.45
N ARG A 9 -22.67 -11.94 0.66
CA ARG A 9 -21.89 -12.80 1.58
C ARG A 9 -21.38 -14.07 0.90
N GLY A 10 -22.24 -14.74 0.14
CA GLY A 10 -21.85 -15.91 -0.65
C GLY A 10 -20.75 -15.59 -1.67
N TYR A 11 -20.90 -14.46 -2.38
CA TYR A 11 -19.89 -13.98 -3.32
C TYR A 11 -18.55 -13.69 -2.64
N VAL A 12 -18.54 -13.00 -1.49
CA VAL A 12 -17.32 -12.72 -0.72
C VAL A 12 -16.67 -14.02 -0.24
N ALA A 13 -17.45 -14.97 0.28
CA ALA A 13 -16.95 -16.27 0.72
C ALA A 13 -16.30 -17.04 -0.44
N MET A 14 -16.94 -17.07 -1.60
CA MET A 14 -16.40 -17.69 -2.82
C MET A 14 -15.07 -17.02 -3.22
N ARG A 15 -15.01 -15.68 -3.26
CA ARG A 15 -13.77 -14.95 -3.62
C ARG A 15 -12.64 -15.21 -2.64
N ARG A 16 -12.95 -15.30 -1.34
CA ARG A 16 -11.96 -15.65 -0.29
C ARG A 16 -11.51 -17.11 -0.40
N GLY A 17 -12.40 -18.03 -0.70
CA GLY A 17 -12.06 -19.43 -0.98
C GLY A 17 -11.11 -19.60 -2.17
N LEU A 18 -11.15 -18.68 -3.14
CA LEU A 18 -10.21 -18.58 -4.26
C LEU A 18 -8.89 -17.89 -3.90
N GLY A 19 -8.63 -17.58 -2.62
CA GLY A 19 -7.39 -16.97 -2.15
C GLY A 19 -7.31 -15.44 -2.22
N TYR A 20 -8.41 -14.74 -2.57
CA TYR A 20 -8.43 -13.28 -2.56
C TYR A 20 -8.74 -12.75 -1.15
N LYS A 21 -7.98 -11.76 -0.66
CA LYS A 21 -8.28 -11.08 0.62
C LYS A 21 -9.63 -10.37 0.61
N PHE A 22 -10.00 -9.77 -0.49
CA PHE A 22 -11.29 -9.15 -0.83
C PHE A 22 -11.85 -8.14 0.20
N VAL A 23 -11.00 -7.50 1.00
CA VAL A 23 -11.40 -6.61 2.11
C VAL A 23 -12.00 -5.31 1.58
N HIS A 24 -11.28 -4.62 0.69
CA HIS A 24 -11.73 -3.32 0.17
C HIS A 24 -12.93 -3.46 -0.77
N GLN A 25 -12.97 -4.53 -1.55
CA GLN A 25 -14.09 -4.85 -2.44
C GLN A 25 -15.36 -5.12 -1.66
N GLU A 26 -15.29 -5.94 -0.61
CA GLU A 26 -16.41 -6.21 0.30
C GLU A 26 -16.99 -4.92 0.88
N HIS A 27 -16.13 -4.04 1.42
CA HIS A 27 -16.58 -2.76 1.99
C HIS A 27 -17.29 -1.90 0.95
N ARG A 28 -16.75 -1.77 -0.26
CA ARG A 28 -17.38 -0.99 -1.34
C ARG A 28 -18.71 -1.62 -1.79
N LEU A 29 -18.75 -2.94 -1.96
CA LEU A 29 -19.97 -3.65 -2.35
C LEU A 29 -21.04 -3.58 -1.26
N ALA A 30 -20.68 -3.64 0.02
CA ALA A 30 -21.62 -3.42 1.11
C ALA A 30 -22.28 -2.02 1.02
N GLY A 31 -21.48 -0.98 0.71
CA GLY A 31 -21.99 0.36 0.45
C GLY A 31 -22.91 0.43 -0.77
N PHE A 32 -22.59 -0.32 -1.83
CA PHE A 32 -23.45 -0.44 -3.00
C PHE A 32 -24.80 -1.11 -2.69
N ILE A 33 -24.78 -2.18 -1.91
CA ILE A 33 -26.04 -2.84 -1.48
C ILE A 33 -26.89 -1.88 -0.62
N THR A 34 -26.30 -1.14 0.30
CA THR A 34 -27.02 -0.11 1.07
C THR A 34 -27.67 0.93 0.15
N PHE A 35 -26.96 1.37 -0.88
CA PHE A 35 -27.51 2.30 -1.88
C PHE A 35 -28.67 1.69 -2.67
N MET A 36 -28.61 0.41 -3.03
CA MET A 36 -29.71 -0.33 -3.70
C MET A 36 -30.94 -0.45 -2.78
N GLU A 37 -30.73 -0.80 -1.51
CA GLU A 37 -31.79 -0.92 -0.51
C GLU A 37 -32.52 0.41 -0.28
N GLN A 38 -31.79 1.54 -0.22
CA GLN A 38 -32.38 2.88 -0.08
C GLN A 38 -33.27 3.29 -1.26
N ARG A 39 -33.15 2.61 -2.40
CA ARG A 39 -33.95 2.85 -3.63
C ARG A 39 -34.98 1.76 -3.88
N ASP A 40 -35.13 0.83 -2.94
CA ASP A 40 -35.99 -0.34 -3.08
C ASP A 40 -35.74 -1.13 -4.37
N ALA A 41 -34.45 -1.16 -4.79
CA ALA A 41 -34.02 -1.78 -6.03
C ALA A 41 -33.57 -3.22 -5.79
N ALA A 42 -34.32 -4.18 -6.30
CA ALA A 42 -34.04 -5.62 -6.15
C ALA A 42 -33.02 -6.13 -7.18
N VAL A 43 -32.87 -5.47 -8.32
CA VAL A 43 -31.98 -5.87 -9.42
C VAL A 43 -30.99 -4.75 -9.76
N ILE A 44 -29.79 -5.14 -10.14
CA ILE A 44 -28.75 -4.18 -10.56
C ILE A 44 -29.07 -3.77 -12.00
N THR A 45 -29.12 -2.46 -12.23
CA THR A 45 -29.11 -1.88 -13.57
C THR A 45 -27.80 -1.12 -13.79
N THR A 46 -27.39 -1.01 -15.04
CA THR A 46 -26.21 -0.24 -15.44
C THR A 46 -26.31 1.22 -14.96
N LYS A 47 -27.50 1.80 -15.01
CA LYS A 47 -27.80 3.15 -14.52
C LYS A 47 -27.51 3.29 -13.02
N LEU A 48 -28.06 2.39 -12.18
CA LEU A 48 -27.83 2.40 -10.72
C LEU A 48 -26.38 2.16 -10.36
N ALA A 49 -25.70 1.24 -11.06
CA ALA A 49 -24.29 0.97 -10.86
C ALA A 49 -23.42 2.18 -11.16
N LEU A 50 -23.69 2.90 -12.25
CA LEU A 50 -22.98 4.10 -12.65
C LEU A 50 -23.25 5.25 -11.67
N GLU A 51 -24.51 5.47 -11.31
CA GLU A 51 -24.91 6.50 -10.35
C GLU A 51 -24.18 6.31 -9.02
N TRP A 52 -24.20 5.12 -8.45
CA TRP A 52 -23.48 4.84 -7.21
C TRP A 52 -21.96 5.00 -7.36
N ALA A 53 -21.39 4.54 -8.45
CA ALA A 53 -19.96 4.62 -8.66
C ALA A 53 -19.44 6.05 -8.68
N THR A 54 -20.25 7.00 -9.19
CA THR A 54 -19.88 8.40 -9.39
C THR A 54 -20.36 9.36 -8.30
N GLN A 55 -21.15 8.90 -7.33
CA GLN A 55 -21.70 9.73 -6.24
C GLN A 55 -20.65 10.52 -5.44
N PRO A 56 -19.51 9.93 -4.96
CA PRO A 56 -18.55 10.71 -4.23
C PRO A 56 -17.86 11.70 -5.16
N PRO A 57 -17.71 12.99 -4.78
CA PRO A 57 -16.80 13.88 -5.48
C PRO A 57 -15.42 13.22 -5.44
N GLY A 58 -14.87 12.87 -6.58
CA GLY A 58 -13.67 12.07 -6.60
C GLY A 58 -12.96 12.01 -7.93
N ARG A 59 -11.87 11.28 -7.92
CA ARG A 59 -11.07 11.05 -9.12
C ARG A 59 -11.71 9.95 -9.96
N HIS A 60 -11.72 10.10 -11.28
CA HIS A 60 -12.23 9.11 -12.23
C HIS A 60 -11.70 7.69 -11.99
N ALA A 61 -10.44 7.56 -11.53
CA ALA A 61 -9.85 6.26 -11.16
C ALA A 61 -10.62 5.56 -10.01
N SER A 62 -11.08 6.31 -9.01
CA SER A 62 -11.88 5.77 -7.90
C SER A 62 -13.24 5.28 -8.41
N TRP A 63 -13.88 6.03 -9.28
CA TRP A 63 -15.16 5.66 -9.89
C TRP A 63 -15.04 4.40 -10.74
N ALA A 64 -13.98 4.32 -11.56
CA ALA A 64 -13.72 3.15 -12.39
C ALA A 64 -13.49 1.88 -11.54
N ILE A 65 -12.79 1.98 -10.41
CA ILE A 65 -12.60 0.87 -9.46
C ILE A 65 -13.94 0.45 -8.85
N ARG A 66 -14.75 1.42 -8.37
CA ARG A 66 -16.08 1.14 -7.80
C ARG A 66 -16.97 0.42 -8.82
N LEU A 67 -17.05 0.92 -10.05
CA LEU A 67 -17.84 0.28 -11.12
C LEU A 67 -17.29 -1.10 -11.48
N THR A 68 -15.99 -1.31 -11.42
CA THR A 68 -15.37 -2.63 -11.66
C THR A 68 -15.77 -3.65 -10.60
N ASP A 69 -15.83 -3.25 -9.32
CA ASP A 69 -16.28 -4.12 -8.25
C ASP A 69 -17.77 -4.50 -8.41
N VAL A 70 -18.62 -3.51 -8.71
CA VAL A 70 -20.05 -3.76 -8.99
C VAL A 70 -20.22 -4.67 -10.20
N ARG A 71 -19.46 -4.47 -11.28
CA ARG A 71 -19.48 -5.34 -12.46
C ARG A 71 -19.15 -6.79 -12.12
N GLY A 72 -18.14 -7.00 -11.28
CA GLY A 72 -17.75 -8.34 -10.82
C GLY A 72 -18.87 -9.02 -10.03
N PHE A 73 -19.54 -8.29 -9.14
CA PHE A 73 -20.66 -8.78 -8.37
C PHE A 73 -21.91 -8.97 -9.25
N ALA A 74 -22.19 -8.05 -10.17
CA ALA A 74 -23.30 -8.15 -11.10
C ALA A 74 -23.23 -9.40 -12.00
N ARG A 75 -22.04 -9.80 -12.46
CA ARG A 75 -21.85 -11.06 -13.20
C ARG A 75 -22.24 -12.27 -12.36
N HIS A 76 -21.89 -12.28 -11.10
CA HIS A 76 -22.26 -13.35 -10.19
C HIS A 76 -23.77 -13.34 -9.91
N LEU A 77 -24.36 -12.17 -9.68
CA LEU A 77 -25.79 -12.04 -9.43
C LEU A 77 -26.61 -12.38 -10.69
N HIS A 78 -26.14 -12.02 -11.88
CA HIS A 78 -26.83 -12.33 -13.14
C HIS A 78 -27.05 -13.83 -13.37
N SER A 79 -26.14 -14.69 -12.87
CA SER A 79 -26.33 -16.14 -12.94
C SER A 79 -27.45 -16.66 -12.03
N LEU A 80 -27.86 -15.86 -11.03
CA LEU A 80 -28.94 -16.18 -10.09
C LEU A 80 -30.24 -15.41 -10.42
N GLU A 81 -30.11 -14.19 -10.95
CA GLU A 81 -31.21 -13.29 -11.31
C GLU A 81 -30.87 -12.65 -12.68
N PRO A 82 -31.39 -13.27 -13.76
CA PRO A 82 -31.07 -12.86 -15.15
C PRO A 82 -31.49 -11.41 -15.52
N ARG A 83 -32.39 -10.80 -14.76
CA ARG A 83 -32.77 -9.38 -14.95
C ARG A 83 -31.68 -8.40 -14.53
N THR A 84 -30.65 -8.88 -13.77
CA THR A 84 -29.51 -8.07 -13.41
C THR A 84 -28.68 -7.74 -14.63
N GLU A 85 -28.44 -6.45 -14.85
CA GLU A 85 -27.55 -5.99 -15.91
C GLU A 85 -26.08 -6.04 -15.43
N VAL A 86 -25.18 -6.43 -16.33
CA VAL A 86 -23.75 -6.35 -16.13
C VAL A 86 -23.20 -5.07 -16.79
N PRO A 87 -22.79 -4.04 -16.02
CA PRO A 87 -22.33 -2.79 -16.61
C PRO A 87 -21.19 -3.02 -17.61
N PRO A 88 -21.23 -2.46 -18.84
CA PRO A 88 -20.19 -2.62 -19.83
C PRO A 88 -18.81 -2.09 -19.36
N THR A 89 -17.73 -2.60 -19.97
CA THR A 89 -16.39 -2.06 -19.77
C THR A 89 -16.25 -0.71 -20.48
N GLY A 90 -15.34 0.15 -20.00
CA GLY A 90 -15.02 1.41 -20.68
C GLY A 90 -15.98 2.58 -20.41
N MET A 91 -17.06 2.39 -19.62
CA MET A 91 -18.02 3.47 -19.32
C MET A 91 -17.43 4.65 -18.56
N ILE A 92 -16.45 4.38 -17.70
CA ILE A 92 -15.70 5.42 -16.99
C ILE A 92 -14.27 5.38 -17.52
N PRO A 93 -13.77 6.48 -18.13
CA PRO A 93 -12.40 6.53 -18.62
C PRO A 93 -11.41 6.28 -17.49
N TYR A 94 -10.58 5.26 -17.63
CA TYR A 94 -9.45 5.03 -16.74
C TYR A 94 -8.26 5.80 -17.30
N ARG A 95 -7.73 6.74 -16.53
CA ARG A 95 -6.47 7.39 -16.91
C ARG A 95 -5.41 6.31 -17.00
N GLY A 96 -4.73 6.25 -18.14
CA GLY A 96 -3.69 5.27 -18.40
C GLY A 96 -2.65 5.17 -17.27
N ARG A 97 -1.87 4.10 -17.28
CA ARG A 97 -0.83 3.87 -16.30
C ARG A 97 0.18 5.03 -16.34
N ILE A 98 0.30 5.76 -15.23
CA ILE A 98 1.32 6.80 -15.08
C ILE A 98 2.68 6.11 -15.15
N ARG A 99 3.60 6.62 -15.97
CA ARG A 99 4.96 6.11 -16.04
C ARG A 99 5.61 6.21 -14.65
N PRO A 100 6.27 5.15 -14.15
CA PRO A 100 7.02 5.24 -12.92
C PRO A 100 8.11 6.31 -13.04
N TYR A 101 8.35 7.02 -11.96
CA TYR A 101 9.53 7.87 -11.85
C TYR A 101 10.74 6.96 -11.60
N LEU A 102 11.77 7.10 -12.42
CA LEU A 102 13.04 6.38 -12.26
C LEU A 102 14.04 7.32 -11.61
N TYR A 103 14.50 6.95 -10.43
CA TYR A 103 15.50 7.71 -9.70
C TYR A 103 16.88 7.49 -10.30
N THR A 104 17.65 8.57 -10.42
CA THR A 104 19.09 8.50 -10.66
C THR A 104 19.83 8.22 -9.35
N ASP A 105 21.07 7.73 -9.43
CA ASP A 105 21.91 7.51 -8.26
C ASP A 105 22.12 8.80 -7.46
N THR A 106 22.30 9.94 -8.15
CA THR A 106 22.45 11.25 -7.53
C THR A 106 21.20 11.65 -6.74
N GLU A 107 20.02 11.42 -7.28
CA GLU A 107 18.75 11.72 -6.59
C GLU A 107 18.55 10.83 -5.35
N ILE A 108 18.92 9.54 -5.46
CA ILE A 108 18.91 8.63 -4.30
C ILE A 108 19.86 9.15 -3.21
N GLN A 109 21.10 9.49 -3.56
CA GLN A 109 22.06 10.01 -2.59
C GLN A 109 21.59 11.33 -1.95
N THR A 110 20.99 12.21 -2.72
CA THR A 110 20.41 13.47 -2.23
C THR A 110 19.30 13.20 -1.20
N LEU A 111 18.39 12.27 -1.48
CA LEU A 111 17.34 11.85 -0.54
C LEU A 111 17.90 11.21 0.73
N LEU A 112 18.94 10.38 0.61
CA LEU A 112 19.60 9.73 1.75
C LEU A 112 20.29 10.75 2.64
N THR A 113 20.99 11.72 2.06
CA THR A 113 21.63 12.83 2.77
C THR A 113 20.59 13.69 3.49
N ALA A 114 19.51 14.06 2.81
CA ALA A 114 18.41 14.81 3.40
C ALA A 114 17.72 14.03 4.55
N ALA A 115 17.63 12.72 4.45
CA ALA A 115 17.11 11.89 5.55
C ALA A 115 18.00 11.97 6.80
N LEU A 116 19.34 12.00 6.64
CA LEU A 116 20.28 12.19 7.75
C LEU A 116 20.23 13.60 8.34
N ALA A 117 19.75 14.60 7.63
CA ALA A 117 19.56 15.96 8.12
C ALA A 117 18.21 16.16 8.86
N LEU A 118 17.36 15.13 8.97
CA LEU A 118 16.08 15.24 9.68
C LEU A 118 16.26 15.63 11.17
N PRO A 119 15.58 16.66 11.64
CA PRO A 119 15.62 17.05 13.05
C PRO A 119 14.81 16.09 13.94
N PRO A 120 15.13 16.01 15.27
CA PRO A 120 16.32 16.60 15.90
C PRO A 120 17.59 15.77 15.61
N GLU A 121 18.74 16.41 15.70
CA GLU A 121 20.04 15.79 15.30
C GLU A 121 20.40 14.52 16.06
N ARG A 122 20.03 14.43 17.34
CA ARG A 122 20.31 13.26 18.20
C ARG A 122 19.24 12.17 18.11
N ALA A 123 18.16 12.38 17.33
CA ALA A 123 17.07 11.43 17.22
C ALA A 123 17.44 10.21 16.37
N LEU A 124 16.90 9.06 16.75
CA LEU A 124 17.00 7.83 15.98
C LEU A 124 16.34 7.97 14.60
N ARG A 125 15.30 8.81 14.50
CA ARG A 125 14.48 9.03 13.32
C ARG A 125 15.30 9.23 12.04
N ARG A 126 16.34 10.06 12.06
CA ARG A 126 17.18 10.33 10.89
C ARG A 126 17.83 9.06 10.34
N TRP A 127 18.35 8.24 11.22
CA TRP A 127 18.98 6.97 10.88
C TRP A 127 17.96 5.95 10.40
N THR A 128 16.77 5.91 10.98
CA THR A 128 15.68 5.04 10.56
C THR A 128 15.24 5.34 9.12
N TYR A 129 15.03 6.61 8.76
CA TYR A 129 14.61 6.97 7.40
C TYR A 129 15.74 6.81 6.38
N HIS A 130 16.98 7.14 6.74
CA HIS A 130 18.14 6.87 5.91
C HIS A 130 18.28 5.37 5.60
N CYS A 131 18.22 4.54 6.61
CA CYS A 131 18.29 3.08 6.48
C CYS A 131 17.11 2.54 5.65
N LEU A 132 15.87 2.98 5.91
CA LEU A 132 14.69 2.56 5.18
C LEU A 132 14.79 2.91 3.68
N PHE A 133 15.08 4.16 3.35
CA PHE A 133 15.13 4.58 1.94
C PHE A 133 16.29 3.94 1.20
N GLY A 134 17.46 3.82 1.83
CA GLY A 134 18.58 3.07 1.26
C GLY A 134 18.24 1.60 1.01
N LEU A 135 17.62 0.94 1.97
CA LEU A 135 17.18 -0.44 1.84
C LEU A 135 16.20 -0.63 0.68
N LEU A 136 15.20 0.24 0.56
CA LEU A 136 14.23 0.20 -0.54
C LEU A 136 14.91 0.40 -1.91
N ALA A 137 15.86 1.33 -1.99
CA ALA A 137 16.57 1.63 -3.24
C ALA A 137 17.41 0.45 -3.74
N VAL A 138 18.10 -0.26 -2.83
CA VAL A 138 19.04 -1.33 -3.24
C VAL A 138 18.42 -2.72 -3.32
N THR A 139 17.27 -2.96 -2.65
CA THR A 139 16.66 -4.30 -2.58
C THR A 139 15.39 -4.44 -3.40
N GLY A 140 14.77 -3.33 -3.78
CA GLY A 140 13.46 -3.33 -4.43
C GLY A 140 12.32 -3.90 -3.57
N LEU A 141 12.48 -3.91 -2.25
CA LEU A 141 11.41 -4.29 -1.32
C LEU A 141 10.21 -3.37 -1.48
N ARG A 142 9.00 -3.92 -1.35
CA ARG A 142 7.82 -3.07 -1.17
C ARG A 142 7.91 -2.38 0.20
N ILE A 143 7.38 -1.16 0.28
CA ILE A 143 7.36 -0.44 1.55
C ILE A 143 6.73 -1.25 2.69
N SER A 144 5.64 -1.96 2.42
CA SER A 144 4.97 -2.82 3.40
C SER A 144 5.85 -4.00 3.86
N GLU A 145 6.69 -4.55 2.98
CA GLU A 145 7.64 -5.61 3.28
C GLU A 145 8.77 -5.06 4.16
N ALA A 146 9.36 -3.93 3.80
CA ALA A 146 10.41 -3.29 4.61
C ALA A 146 9.90 -2.90 6.01
N LEU A 147 8.68 -2.35 6.12
CA LEU A 147 8.08 -1.98 7.41
C LEU A 147 7.59 -3.18 8.25
N ALA A 148 7.51 -4.36 7.66
CA ALA A 148 7.16 -5.60 8.36
C ALA A 148 8.39 -6.41 8.79
N LEU A 149 9.61 -6.05 8.34
CA LEU A 149 10.84 -6.75 8.72
C LEU A 149 10.99 -6.78 10.23
N ARG A 150 11.20 -7.99 10.76
CA ARG A 150 11.53 -8.22 12.17
C ARG A 150 13.04 -8.30 12.35
N CYS A 151 13.50 -8.18 13.58
CA CYS A 151 14.92 -8.36 13.89
C CYS A 151 15.41 -9.76 13.49
N GLU A 152 14.59 -10.78 13.68
CA GLU A 152 14.87 -12.18 13.29
C GLU A 152 14.92 -12.42 11.78
N ASP A 153 14.35 -11.50 10.97
CA ASP A 153 14.36 -11.58 9.51
C ASP A 153 15.63 -10.98 8.89
N VAL A 154 16.47 -10.32 9.68
CA VAL A 154 17.67 -9.62 9.23
C VAL A 154 18.91 -10.34 9.77
N ASP A 155 19.46 -11.19 8.94
CA ASP A 155 20.72 -11.88 9.25
C ASP A 155 21.91 -11.03 8.78
N LEU A 156 22.50 -10.33 9.75
CA LEU A 156 23.66 -9.47 9.50
C LEU A 156 24.98 -10.25 9.43
N GLU A 157 25.02 -11.50 9.89
CA GLU A 157 26.21 -12.35 9.80
C GLU A 157 26.29 -12.98 8.42
N MET A 158 25.22 -13.60 7.96
CA MET A 158 25.14 -14.18 6.62
C MET A 158 24.90 -13.14 5.53
N GLY A 159 24.47 -11.93 5.88
CA GLY A 159 24.19 -10.86 4.93
C GLY A 159 22.94 -11.14 4.09
N SER A 160 21.84 -11.49 4.74
CA SER A 160 20.58 -11.80 4.07
C SER A 160 19.36 -11.25 4.81
N LEU A 161 18.26 -11.07 4.07
CA LEU A 161 16.94 -10.76 4.61
C LEU A 161 15.96 -11.88 4.25
N THR A 162 15.10 -12.23 5.20
CA THR A 162 13.93 -13.08 4.96
C THR A 162 12.70 -12.20 4.84
N VAL A 163 12.09 -12.13 3.65
CA VAL A 163 10.85 -11.39 3.42
C VAL A 163 9.69 -12.35 3.47
N ARG A 164 8.89 -12.27 4.53
CA ARG A 164 7.76 -13.19 4.80
C ARG A 164 6.45 -12.63 4.24
N ASP A 165 5.49 -13.53 4.01
CA ASP A 165 4.09 -13.21 3.68
C ASP A 165 3.92 -12.16 2.57
N THR A 166 4.71 -12.28 1.50
CA THR A 166 4.59 -11.40 0.33
C THR A 166 3.24 -11.63 -0.38
N LYS A 167 3.02 -10.92 -1.47
CA LYS A 167 1.84 -11.15 -2.31
C LYS A 167 1.72 -12.64 -2.66
N PHE A 168 0.59 -13.27 -2.32
CA PHE A 168 0.29 -14.72 -2.43
C PHE A 168 0.92 -15.62 -1.35
N GLY A 169 1.28 -15.08 -0.16
CA GLY A 169 1.79 -15.86 0.96
C GLY A 169 3.18 -16.48 0.74
N LYS A 170 3.92 -16.02 -0.26
CA LYS A 170 5.28 -16.50 -0.54
C LYS A 170 6.30 -15.77 0.31
N SER A 171 7.34 -16.50 0.75
CA SER A 171 8.52 -15.91 1.39
C SER A 171 9.71 -15.99 0.43
N ARG A 172 10.65 -15.06 0.56
CA ARG A 172 11.88 -15.06 -0.24
C ARG A 172 13.07 -14.55 0.57
N TRP A 173 14.24 -15.00 0.20
CA TRP A 173 15.51 -14.46 0.67
C TRP A 173 15.98 -13.36 -0.27
N VAL A 174 16.60 -12.34 0.32
CA VAL A 174 17.19 -11.22 -0.39
C VAL A 174 18.63 -11.08 0.11
N PRO A 175 19.64 -11.37 -0.72
CA PRO A 175 21.04 -11.20 -0.35
C PRO A 175 21.36 -9.70 -0.21
N LEU A 176 22.22 -9.37 0.73
CA LEU A 176 22.68 -8.02 1.01
C LEU A 176 24.12 -7.83 0.52
N HIS A 177 24.34 -6.79 -0.24
CA HIS A 177 25.71 -6.37 -0.55
C HIS A 177 26.44 -5.97 0.72
N PRO A 178 27.77 -6.18 0.85
CA PRO A 178 28.54 -5.84 2.05
C PRO A 178 28.39 -4.39 2.53
N SER A 179 28.25 -3.43 1.62
CA SER A 179 27.98 -2.02 1.98
C SER A 179 26.63 -1.82 2.65
N THR A 180 25.57 -2.48 2.12
CA THR A 180 24.21 -2.46 2.70
C THR A 180 24.21 -3.10 4.08
N ARG A 181 24.85 -4.25 4.22
CA ARG A 181 25.01 -4.95 5.51
C ARG A 181 25.65 -4.02 6.55
N ARG A 182 26.71 -3.28 6.21
CA ARG A 182 27.35 -2.29 7.12
C ARG A 182 26.35 -1.22 7.59
N VAL A 183 25.60 -0.63 6.67
CA VAL A 183 24.60 0.40 7.00
C VAL A 183 23.51 -0.17 7.92
N LEU A 184 23.03 -1.40 7.68
CA LEU A 184 22.04 -2.04 8.53
C LEU A 184 22.62 -2.34 9.93
N SER A 185 23.87 -2.79 10.02
CA SER A 185 24.56 -3.04 11.29
C SER A 185 24.75 -1.75 12.09
N ASP A 186 25.12 -0.66 11.43
CA ASP A 186 25.25 0.65 12.07
C ASP A 186 23.91 1.17 12.59
N TYR A 187 22.85 0.99 11.81
CA TYR A 187 21.51 1.32 12.26
C TYR A 187 21.08 0.50 13.46
N ALA A 188 21.29 -0.83 13.44
CA ALA A 188 20.94 -1.72 14.54
C ALA A 188 21.63 -1.30 15.85
N ARG A 189 22.94 -1.04 15.81
CA ARG A 189 23.70 -0.53 16.97
C ARG A 189 23.12 0.80 17.51
N ARG A 190 22.83 1.76 16.63
CA ARG A 190 22.26 3.06 17.03
C ARG A 190 20.86 2.90 17.63
N ARG A 191 20.01 2.05 17.02
CA ARG A 191 18.67 1.73 17.52
C ARG A 191 18.75 1.14 18.92
N ASP A 192 19.58 0.13 19.08
CA ASP A 192 19.70 -0.59 20.36
C ASP A 192 20.31 0.29 21.46
N GLY A 193 21.32 1.11 21.12
CA GLY A 193 21.86 2.11 22.04
C GLY A 193 20.87 3.23 22.40
N HIS A 194 19.98 3.62 21.48
CA HIS A 194 18.96 4.64 21.74
C HIS A 194 17.78 4.12 22.59
N LEU A 195 17.35 2.89 22.35
CA LEU A 195 16.22 2.29 23.04
C LEU A 195 16.57 1.61 24.38
N GLY A 196 17.83 1.31 24.60
CA GLY A 196 18.32 0.54 25.74
C GLY A 196 18.05 -0.94 25.58
N THR A 197 16.85 -1.40 25.88
CA THR A 197 16.43 -2.80 25.67
C THR A 197 15.59 -2.90 24.40
N PRO A 198 15.74 -3.95 23.56
CA PRO A 198 14.88 -4.15 22.39
C PRO A 198 13.42 -4.26 22.83
N ARG A 199 12.64 -3.22 22.57
CA ARG A 199 11.22 -3.16 22.93
C ARG A 199 10.29 -3.48 21.77
N SER A 200 10.87 -3.71 20.59
CA SER A 200 10.10 -3.95 19.39
C SER A 200 10.62 -5.16 18.64
N PRO A 201 9.75 -6.03 18.14
CA PRO A 201 10.18 -7.12 17.27
C PRO A 201 10.56 -6.63 15.87
N TYR A 202 10.24 -5.37 15.53
CA TYR A 202 10.50 -4.79 14.20
C TYR A 202 11.94 -4.29 14.08
N PHE A 203 12.54 -4.54 12.92
CA PHE A 203 13.90 -4.07 12.64
C PHE A 203 13.94 -2.54 12.48
N LEU A 204 13.02 -1.98 11.69
CA LEU A 204 12.88 -0.53 11.51
C LEU A 204 11.83 0.03 12.45
N VAL A 205 12.21 0.96 13.30
CA VAL A 205 11.34 1.47 14.37
C VAL A 205 11.19 2.99 14.33
N ALA A 206 10.10 3.47 14.90
CA ALA A 206 9.89 4.88 15.22
C ALA A 206 10.76 5.28 16.43
N GLU A 207 10.86 6.58 16.71
CA GLU A 207 11.72 7.17 17.76
C GLU A 207 11.60 6.51 19.13
N ARG A 208 10.41 6.06 19.49
CA ARG A 208 10.12 5.40 20.78
C ARG A 208 10.10 3.86 20.69
N GLY A 209 10.68 3.27 19.65
CA GLY A 209 10.71 1.82 19.45
C GLY A 209 9.42 1.20 18.88
N GLY A 210 8.37 1.98 18.67
CA GLY A 210 7.13 1.48 18.05
C GLY A 210 7.30 1.20 16.54
N ARG A 211 6.35 0.46 15.98
CA ARG A 211 6.31 0.16 14.56
C ARG A 211 6.21 1.44 13.72
N LEU A 212 7.01 1.52 12.66
CA LEU A 212 6.84 2.57 11.64
C LEU A 212 5.53 2.38 10.87
N LEU A 213 4.75 3.45 10.77
CA LEU A 213 3.49 3.43 10.04
C LEU A 213 3.65 4.05 8.63
N PRO A 214 3.09 3.42 7.58
CA PRO A 214 3.26 3.86 6.20
C PRO A 214 2.92 5.34 5.97
N GLN A 215 1.87 5.85 6.61
CA GLN A 215 1.45 7.26 6.45
C GLN A 215 2.52 8.25 6.89
N TYR A 216 3.28 7.95 7.96
CA TYR A 216 4.38 8.80 8.39
C TYR A 216 5.58 8.72 7.44
N VAL A 217 5.85 7.52 6.91
CA VAL A 217 6.92 7.32 5.92
C VAL A 217 6.61 8.11 4.66
N TYR A 218 5.39 8.01 4.11
CA TYR A 218 4.97 8.80 2.95
C TYR A 218 5.05 10.30 3.20
N ARG A 219 4.68 10.77 4.41
CA ARG A 219 4.77 12.19 4.78
C ARG A 219 6.22 12.69 4.80
N VAL A 220 7.13 11.90 5.40
CA VAL A 220 8.55 12.25 5.44
C VAL A 220 9.16 12.23 4.04
N PHE A 221 8.90 11.19 3.26
CA PHE A 221 9.36 11.10 1.89
C PHE A 221 8.87 12.28 1.03
N TRP A 222 7.60 12.64 1.14
CA TRP A 222 7.02 13.78 0.43
C TRP A 222 7.73 15.09 0.81
N ARG A 223 7.99 15.30 2.11
CA ARG A 223 8.71 16.47 2.60
C ARG A 223 10.13 16.53 2.03
N LEU A 224 10.89 15.46 2.16
CA LEU A 224 12.26 15.37 1.64
C LEU A 224 12.31 15.56 0.13
N SER A 225 11.39 14.97 -0.62
CA SER A 225 11.32 15.14 -2.08
C SER A 225 11.09 16.59 -2.50
N ARG A 226 10.40 17.39 -1.68
CA ARG A 226 10.24 18.84 -1.91
C ARG A 226 11.48 19.63 -1.51
N GLU A 227 12.02 19.36 -0.34
CA GLU A 227 13.22 20.04 0.19
C GLU A 227 14.44 19.84 -0.72
N THR A 228 14.51 18.68 -1.39
CA THR A 228 15.59 18.35 -2.34
C THR A 228 15.29 18.78 -3.78
N GLY A 229 14.16 19.43 -4.05
CA GLY A 229 13.77 19.86 -5.39
C GLY A 229 13.34 18.75 -6.36
N LEU A 230 13.30 17.49 -5.91
CA LEU A 230 12.85 16.35 -6.73
C LEU A 230 11.36 16.39 -7.05
N ARG A 231 10.58 17.11 -6.26
CA ARG A 231 9.14 17.28 -6.47
C ARG A 231 8.83 18.76 -6.68
N GLY A 232 8.24 19.07 -7.85
CA GLY A 232 7.70 20.38 -8.15
C GLY A 232 6.49 20.77 -7.28
N ALA A 233 5.94 21.95 -7.51
CA ALA A 233 4.79 22.49 -6.78
C ALA A 233 3.51 21.71 -7.03
N SER A 234 3.37 20.99 -8.17
CA SER A 234 2.18 20.22 -8.49
C SER A 234 2.13 18.91 -7.69
N ALA A 235 0.99 18.63 -7.06
CA ALA A 235 0.79 17.45 -6.22
C ALA A 235 0.81 16.11 -7.00
N HIS A 236 0.75 16.16 -8.34
CA HIS A 236 0.53 15.01 -9.21
C HIS A 236 1.77 14.55 -9.97
N GLU A 237 2.80 15.37 -10.04
CA GLU A 237 4.06 15.09 -10.71
C GLU A 237 5.18 14.92 -9.69
N GLY A 238 6.04 13.95 -9.93
CA GLY A 238 7.22 13.71 -9.10
C GLY A 238 7.33 12.31 -8.52
N PRO A 239 8.43 12.08 -7.79
CA PRO A 239 8.80 10.79 -7.27
C PRO A 239 7.77 10.21 -6.30
N ARG A 240 7.63 8.89 -6.34
CA ARG A 240 6.79 8.10 -5.42
C ARG A 240 7.66 7.03 -4.77
N LEU A 241 7.36 6.76 -3.52
CA LEU A 241 7.98 5.68 -2.77
C LEU A 241 7.36 4.34 -3.12
#